data_f1b39bdca9210495c67ab3223742271d
#
_entry.id   f1b39bdca9210495c67ab3223742271d
#
_cell.length_a   1.000
_cell.length_b   1.000
_cell.length_c   1.000
_cell.angle_alpha   90.00
_cell.angle_beta   90.00
_cell.angle_gamma   90.00
#
_symmetry.space_group_name_H-M   'P 1'
#
loop_
_entity.id
_entity.type
_entity.pdbx_description
1 polymer ?
#
loop_
_entity_poly.entity_id
_entity_poly.type
_entity_poly.pdbx_seq_one_letter_code
_entity_poly.pdbx_strand_id
1 'polypeptide(L)'
;MEVLIYTKSNCPFCEKAKAWFTQHGYGYTQILLDDEEQRLAFYQRVSNGKEVRSVPQIFIDDKHIGTYNDLMAIADKLVKKQGGLLEFSETYKPFHYPWAVEMTTRHEKAHWIEDELDLSEDVSDWKGGKITPTEKEYITNILRLFTQSDVAVGQNYYDQFIPRFKNNEIRNMLGSFAAREGIHQRAYALLNETLGLPDSEYHAFLEYAEMADKIEYMRKADTNTLRGLGLSLAKSVFNEGVALFASFVMLLNFQRFGKMKGMGKVVEWSIRDESMHVEGNSKLFKAFCKEHSRVV
;
A
#
# COMPACT_ATOMS: atom_id res chain seq x y z
N MET A 1 -9.09 -18.61 -22.59
CA MET A 1 -9.76 -19.69 -21.85
C MET A 1 -11.18 -19.76 -22.36
N GLU A 2 -11.52 -20.82 -23.06
CA GLU A 2 -12.85 -21.10 -23.53
C GLU A 2 -13.58 -21.98 -22.51
N VAL A 3 -14.78 -21.57 -22.08
CA VAL A 3 -15.56 -22.29 -21.07
C VAL A 3 -16.88 -22.76 -21.67
N LEU A 4 -17.16 -24.06 -21.56
CA LEU A 4 -18.39 -24.67 -21.99
C LEU A 4 -19.07 -25.36 -20.79
N ILE A 5 -20.34 -25.02 -20.53
CA ILE A 5 -21.09 -25.54 -19.38
C ILE A 5 -22.37 -26.26 -19.89
N TYR A 6 -22.45 -27.56 -19.67
CA TYR A 6 -23.65 -28.34 -19.90
C TYR A 6 -24.53 -28.26 -18.64
N THR A 7 -25.78 -27.84 -18.83
CA THR A 7 -26.70 -27.52 -17.73
C THR A 7 -28.07 -28.15 -17.97
N LYS A 8 -28.97 -28.09 -17.01
CA LYS A 8 -30.42 -28.29 -17.18
C LYS A 8 -31.19 -27.17 -16.48
N SER A 9 -32.47 -27.00 -16.84
CA SER A 9 -33.38 -26.08 -16.16
C SER A 9 -33.49 -26.41 -14.66
N ASN A 10 -33.70 -25.39 -13.84
CA ASN A 10 -33.87 -25.52 -12.38
C ASN A 10 -32.71 -26.26 -11.65
N CYS A 11 -31.49 -26.02 -12.07
CA CYS A 11 -30.29 -26.65 -11.50
C CYS A 11 -29.51 -25.65 -10.64
N PRO A 12 -29.59 -25.71 -9.29
CA PRO A 12 -28.89 -24.75 -8.40
C PRO A 12 -27.38 -24.76 -8.54
N PHE A 13 -26.76 -25.93 -8.79
CA PHE A 13 -25.32 -26.02 -8.98
C PHE A 13 -24.87 -25.49 -10.34
N CYS A 14 -25.74 -25.56 -11.36
CA CYS A 14 -25.47 -24.92 -12.63
C CYS A 14 -25.45 -23.39 -12.51
N GLU A 15 -26.41 -22.82 -11.77
CA GLU A 15 -26.44 -21.39 -11.49
C GLU A 15 -25.19 -20.94 -10.69
N LYS A 16 -24.79 -21.73 -9.67
CA LYS A 16 -23.55 -21.47 -8.93
C LYS A 16 -22.31 -21.49 -9.82
N ALA A 17 -22.22 -22.44 -10.74
CA ALA A 17 -21.10 -22.52 -11.67
C ALA A 17 -21.06 -21.30 -12.62
N LYS A 18 -22.20 -20.94 -13.21
CA LYS A 18 -22.33 -19.77 -14.07
C LYS A 18 -21.97 -18.47 -13.32
N ALA A 19 -22.50 -18.30 -12.11
CA ALA A 19 -22.21 -17.15 -11.26
C ALA A 19 -20.73 -17.06 -10.93
N TRP A 20 -20.07 -18.19 -10.63
CA TRP A 20 -18.63 -18.21 -10.36
C TRP A 20 -17.81 -17.71 -11.55
N PHE A 21 -18.07 -18.20 -12.78
CA PHE A 21 -17.37 -17.75 -13.98
C PHE A 21 -17.61 -16.25 -14.24
N THR A 22 -18.87 -15.80 -14.14
CA THR A 22 -19.21 -14.38 -14.31
C THR A 22 -18.50 -13.49 -13.28
N GLN A 23 -18.50 -13.91 -12.01
CA GLN A 23 -17.85 -13.16 -10.91
C GLN A 23 -16.33 -13.03 -11.10
N HIS A 24 -15.70 -14.03 -11.76
CA HIS A 24 -14.26 -14.03 -12.02
C HIS A 24 -13.90 -13.52 -13.42
N GLY A 25 -14.86 -12.90 -14.13
CA GLY A 25 -14.62 -12.26 -15.43
C GLY A 25 -14.44 -13.22 -16.59
N TYR A 26 -14.86 -14.46 -16.45
CA TYR A 26 -14.82 -15.46 -17.53
C TYR A 26 -16.13 -15.52 -18.29
N GLY A 27 -16.07 -15.38 -19.61
CA GLY A 27 -17.20 -15.72 -20.50
C GLY A 27 -17.37 -17.24 -20.57
N TYR A 28 -18.60 -17.70 -20.78
CA TYR A 28 -18.91 -19.10 -20.97
C TYR A 28 -20.00 -19.29 -22.02
N THR A 29 -19.99 -20.46 -22.70
CA THR A 29 -21.08 -20.94 -23.54
C THR A 29 -21.89 -21.96 -22.75
N GLN A 30 -23.22 -21.78 -22.68
CA GLN A 30 -24.13 -22.72 -22.03
C GLN A 30 -24.76 -23.63 -23.04
N ILE A 31 -24.78 -24.94 -22.76
CA ILE A 31 -25.57 -25.94 -23.48
C ILE A 31 -26.61 -26.50 -22.53
N LEU A 32 -27.88 -26.37 -22.91
CA LEU A 32 -29.00 -26.85 -22.13
C LEU A 32 -29.34 -28.30 -22.50
N LEU A 33 -29.41 -29.18 -21.52
CA LEU A 33 -29.72 -30.61 -21.66
C LEU A 33 -30.98 -30.95 -20.86
N ASP A 34 -32.12 -30.35 -21.22
CA ASP A 34 -33.39 -30.59 -20.55
C ASP A 34 -34.00 -31.93 -21.00
N ASP A 35 -33.80 -32.32 -22.25
CA ASP A 35 -34.19 -33.63 -22.74
C ASP A 35 -33.38 -34.73 -22.04
N GLU A 36 -34.10 -35.76 -21.53
CA GLU A 36 -33.48 -36.81 -20.71
C GLU A 36 -32.65 -37.76 -21.54
N GLU A 37 -33.09 -38.11 -22.73
CA GLU A 37 -32.39 -39.03 -23.61
C GLU A 37 -31.06 -38.40 -24.09
N GLN A 38 -31.10 -37.14 -24.51
CA GLN A 38 -29.92 -36.41 -24.92
C GLN A 38 -28.94 -36.25 -23.75
N ARG A 39 -29.44 -36.02 -22.54
CA ARG A 39 -28.64 -35.90 -21.35
C ARG A 39 -27.93 -37.20 -20.96
N LEU A 40 -28.65 -38.34 -21.06
CA LEU A 40 -28.08 -39.65 -20.79
C LEU A 40 -27.03 -40.03 -21.83
N ALA A 41 -27.29 -39.77 -23.12
CA ALA A 41 -26.31 -39.96 -24.18
C ALA A 41 -25.05 -39.10 -23.98
N PHE A 42 -25.24 -37.85 -23.55
CA PHE A 42 -24.12 -36.97 -23.19
C PHE A 42 -23.30 -37.53 -22.02
N TYR A 43 -23.91 -38.01 -20.95
CA TYR A 43 -23.21 -38.61 -19.81
C TYR A 43 -22.38 -39.83 -20.23
N GLN A 44 -22.90 -40.69 -21.07
CA GLN A 44 -22.15 -41.84 -21.60
C GLN A 44 -20.92 -41.40 -22.41
N ARG A 45 -21.06 -40.34 -23.23
CA ARG A 45 -19.98 -39.83 -24.06
C ARG A 45 -18.82 -39.21 -23.23
N VAL A 46 -19.12 -38.53 -22.12
CA VAL A 46 -18.11 -37.83 -21.33
C VAL A 46 -17.56 -38.63 -20.15
N SER A 47 -18.03 -39.87 -19.98
CA SER A 47 -17.75 -40.69 -18.79
C SER A 47 -16.28 -41.10 -18.65
N ASN A 48 -15.49 -41.22 -19.72
CA ASN A 48 -14.04 -41.55 -19.68
C ASN A 48 -13.65 -42.52 -18.54
N GLY A 49 -14.49 -43.54 -18.27
CA GLY A 49 -14.27 -44.49 -17.17
C GLY A 49 -14.70 -44.05 -15.78
N LYS A 50 -15.23 -42.84 -15.62
CA LYS A 50 -15.86 -42.34 -14.39
C LYS A 50 -17.35 -42.14 -14.65
N GLU A 51 -18.16 -42.55 -13.69
CA GLU A 51 -19.61 -42.44 -13.82
C GLU A 51 -20.04 -40.96 -13.76
N VAL A 52 -20.65 -40.44 -14.82
CA VAL A 52 -21.23 -39.09 -14.89
C VAL A 52 -22.75 -39.22 -14.81
N ARG A 53 -23.36 -38.61 -13.77
CA ARG A 53 -24.80 -38.68 -13.50
C ARG A 53 -25.48 -37.35 -13.23
N SER A 54 -24.76 -36.24 -13.33
CA SER A 54 -25.27 -34.93 -12.90
C SER A 54 -24.80 -33.79 -13.78
N VAL A 55 -25.48 -32.66 -13.73
CA VAL A 55 -25.05 -31.36 -14.23
C VAL A 55 -24.81 -30.41 -13.07
N PRO A 56 -23.99 -29.37 -13.22
CA PRO A 56 -23.27 -28.99 -14.44
C PRO A 56 -22.17 -29.98 -14.81
N GLN A 57 -21.85 -30.06 -16.09
CA GLN A 57 -20.60 -30.63 -16.59
C GLN A 57 -19.84 -29.52 -17.29
N ILE A 58 -18.63 -29.25 -16.83
CA ILE A 58 -17.83 -28.09 -17.20
C ILE A 58 -16.63 -28.53 -18.02
N PHE A 59 -16.38 -27.85 -19.14
CA PHE A 59 -15.18 -27.98 -19.93
C PHE A 59 -14.43 -26.65 -19.97
N ILE A 60 -13.14 -26.73 -19.93
CA ILE A 60 -12.24 -25.57 -20.03
C ILE A 60 -11.16 -25.93 -21.06
N ASP A 61 -11.05 -25.13 -22.12
CA ASP A 61 -10.13 -25.37 -23.24
C ASP A 61 -10.18 -26.84 -23.67
N ASP A 62 -11.39 -27.34 -23.99
CA ASP A 62 -11.73 -28.72 -24.36
C ASP A 62 -11.46 -29.81 -23.31
N LYS A 63 -10.92 -29.43 -22.15
CA LYS A 63 -10.68 -30.38 -21.08
C LYS A 63 -11.89 -30.52 -20.18
N HIS A 64 -12.40 -31.75 -20.01
CA HIS A 64 -13.47 -32.03 -19.07
C HIS A 64 -13.01 -31.87 -17.64
N ILE A 65 -13.60 -30.91 -16.90
CA ILE A 65 -13.34 -30.62 -15.51
C ILE A 65 -14.23 -31.42 -14.58
N GLY A 66 -15.54 -31.55 -14.94
CA GLY A 66 -16.54 -32.26 -14.17
C GLY A 66 -17.65 -31.36 -13.63
N THR A 67 -18.02 -31.56 -12.39
CA THR A 67 -19.14 -30.89 -11.70
C THR A 67 -18.74 -29.52 -11.12
N TYR A 68 -19.67 -28.83 -10.46
CA TYR A 68 -19.38 -27.61 -9.67
C TYR A 68 -18.35 -27.87 -8.56
N ASN A 69 -18.40 -29.02 -7.89
CA ASN A 69 -17.41 -29.35 -6.85
C ASN A 69 -16.01 -29.57 -7.43
N ASP A 70 -15.92 -30.17 -8.63
CA ASP A 70 -14.65 -30.33 -9.33
C ASP A 70 -14.09 -28.97 -9.78
N LEU A 71 -14.95 -28.04 -10.21
CA LEU A 71 -14.57 -26.64 -10.47
C LEU A 71 -14.01 -25.99 -9.20
N MET A 72 -14.67 -26.15 -8.07
CA MET A 72 -14.18 -25.57 -6.80
C MET A 72 -12.83 -26.15 -6.35
N ALA A 73 -12.57 -27.43 -6.62
CA ALA A 73 -11.29 -28.07 -6.32
C ALA A 73 -10.11 -27.48 -7.12
N ILE A 74 -10.37 -26.88 -8.27
CA ILE A 74 -9.34 -26.23 -9.11
C ILE A 74 -9.51 -24.70 -9.20
N ALA A 75 -10.48 -24.12 -8.49
CA ALA A 75 -10.83 -22.70 -8.56
C ALA A 75 -9.62 -21.80 -8.36
N ASP A 76 -8.78 -22.07 -7.36
CA ASP A 76 -7.56 -21.28 -7.07
C ASP A 76 -6.53 -21.32 -8.21
N LYS A 77 -6.56 -22.36 -9.03
CA LYS A 77 -5.67 -22.49 -10.21
C LYS A 77 -6.23 -21.80 -11.44
N LEU A 78 -7.56 -21.72 -11.53
CA LEU A 78 -8.28 -21.09 -12.64
C LEU A 78 -8.41 -19.59 -12.46
N VAL A 79 -8.60 -19.13 -11.21
CA VAL A 79 -8.51 -17.71 -10.94
C VAL A 79 -7.13 -17.30 -11.42
N LYS A 80 -7.05 -16.68 -12.61
CA LYS A 80 -5.85 -15.93 -12.98
C LYS A 80 -5.51 -15.18 -11.72
N LYS A 81 -4.33 -15.40 -11.15
CA LYS A 81 -3.76 -14.47 -10.18
C LYS A 81 -3.75 -13.14 -10.92
N GLN A 82 -4.83 -12.37 -10.74
CA GLN A 82 -4.85 -11.03 -11.26
C GLN A 82 -3.68 -10.34 -10.61
N GLY A 83 -2.76 -9.93 -11.41
CA GLY A 83 -1.54 -9.25 -11.16
C GLY A 83 -1.06 -9.28 -9.72
N GLY A 84 0.02 -10.00 -9.45
CA GLY A 84 0.75 -9.88 -8.20
C GLY A 84 1.16 -8.43 -7.95
N LEU A 85 1.85 -8.15 -6.88
CA LEU A 85 2.31 -6.81 -6.49
C LEU A 85 3.00 -6.05 -7.64
N LEU A 86 3.74 -6.78 -8.48
CA LEU A 86 4.58 -6.24 -9.55
C LEU A 86 3.92 -6.30 -10.94
N GLU A 87 2.67 -6.75 -11.03
CA GLU A 87 1.92 -6.88 -12.27
C GLU A 87 0.80 -5.84 -12.34
N PHE A 88 0.47 -5.37 -13.55
CA PHE A 88 -0.61 -4.41 -13.73
C PHE A 88 -1.98 -5.05 -13.44
N SER A 89 -2.84 -4.29 -12.75
CA SER A 89 -4.25 -4.64 -12.63
C SER A 89 -4.96 -4.36 -13.95
N GLU A 90 -5.63 -5.37 -14.52
CA GLU A 90 -6.43 -5.21 -15.74
C GLU A 90 -7.72 -4.42 -15.48
N THR A 91 -8.26 -4.55 -14.26
CA THR A 91 -9.53 -3.94 -13.85
C THR A 91 -9.42 -3.35 -12.45
N TYR A 92 -10.31 -2.41 -12.11
CA TYR A 92 -10.38 -1.84 -10.77
C TYR A 92 -10.82 -2.87 -9.72
N LYS A 93 -11.72 -3.78 -10.07
CA LYS A 93 -12.22 -4.87 -9.23
C LYS A 93 -12.18 -6.19 -9.99
N PRO A 94 -12.09 -7.33 -9.29
CA PRO A 94 -12.04 -7.52 -7.82
C PRO A 94 -10.69 -7.10 -7.23
N PHE A 95 -10.68 -6.67 -5.96
CA PHE A 95 -9.45 -6.28 -5.27
C PHE A 95 -8.60 -7.49 -4.89
N HIS A 96 -7.32 -7.42 -5.20
CA HIS A 96 -6.32 -8.43 -4.82
C HIS A 96 -5.76 -8.17 -3.42
N TYR A 97 -5.60 -6.89 -3.10
CA TYR A 97 -5.08 -6.39 -1.81
C TYR A 97 -6.09 -5.43 -1.16
N PRO A 98 -7.27 -5.91 -0.72
CA PRO A 98 -8.30 -5.04 -0.15
C PRO A 98 -7.79 -4.25 1.06
N TRP A 99 -6.80 -4.78 1.79
CA TRP A 99 -6.14 -4.06 2.88
C TRP A 99 -5.43 -2.77 2.42
N ALA A 100 -4.92 -2.72 1.18
CA ALA A 100 -4.31 -1.50 0.65
C ALA A 100 -5.35 -0.43 0.34
N VAL A 101 -6.55 -0.83 -0.14
CA VAL A 101 -7.69 0.09 -0.33
C VAL A 101 -8.16 0.65 1.01
N GLU A 102 -8.27 -0.18 2.05
CA GLU A 102 -8.62 0.25 3.40
C GLU A 102 -7.58 1.23 3.97
N MET A 103 -6.29 0.94 3.78
CA MET A 103 -5.19 1.82 4.19
C MET A 103 -5.27 3.17 3.50
N THR A 104 -5.43 3.19 2.17
CA THR A 104 -5.61 4.43 1.39
C THR A 104 -6.77 5.25 1.95
N THR A 105 -7.95 4.61 2.10
CA THR A 105 -9.15 5.30 2.60
C THR A 105 -8.95 5.86 4.01
N ARG A 106 -8.29 5.12 4.91
CA ARG A 106 -8.01 5.56 6.28
C ARG A 106 -7.03 6.74 6.30
N HIS A 107 -5.99 6.67 5.48
CA HIS A 107 -4.98 7.71 5.35
C HIS A 107 -5.56 9.00 4.76
N GLU A 108 -6.38 8.92 3.73
CA GLU A 108 -7.05 10.07 3.13
C GLU A 108 -8.07 10.72 4.07
N LYS A 109 -8.78 9.95 4.89
CA LYS A 109 -9.67 10.48 5.93
C LYS A 109 -8.94 11.25 7.03
N ALA A 110 -7.66 10.98 7.23
CA ALA A 110 -6.80 11.71 8.14
C ALA A 110 -6.13 12.93 7.48
N HIS A 111 -6.73 13.47 6.40
CA HIS A 111 -6.20 14.62 5.67
C HIS A 111 -6.07 15.86 6.54
N TRP A 112 -5.03 16.62 6.27
CA TRP A 112 -4.77 17.96 6.79
C TRP A 112 -3.82 18.69 5.83
N ILE A 113 -3.74 19.99 5.95
CA ILE A 113 -2.80 20.85 5.21
C ILE A 113 -2.14 21.84 6.15
N GLU A 114 -1.02 22.38 5.74
CA GLU A 114 -0.23 23.33 6.51
C GLU A 114 -1.00 24.60 6.90
N ASP A 115 -1.98 25.04 6.12
CA ASP A 115 -2.82 26.21 6.40
C ASP A 115 -3.78 26.01 7.60
N GLU A 116 -3.97 24.80 8.07
CA GLU A 116 -4.75 24.49 9.28
C GLU A 116 -3.97 24.72 10.59
N LEU A 117 -2.67 25.03 10.50
CA LEU A 117 -1.79 25.20 11.64
C LEU A 117 -1.81 26.62 12.17
N ASP A 118 -2.06 26.79 13.47
CA ASP A 118 -1.85 28.05 14.16
C ASP A 118 -0.48 28.04 14.88
N LEU A 119 0.47 28.80 14.35
CA LEU A 119 1.82 28.94 14.87
C LEU A 119 2.03 30.26 15.67
N SER A 120 0.98 31.00 15.95
CA SER A 120 1.07 32.32 16.61
C SER A 120 1.66 32.23 18.01
N GLU A 121 1.29 31.23 18.80
CA GLU A 121 1.88 30.97 20.11
C GLU A 121 3.38 30.62 20.00
N ASP A 122 3.76 29.86 18.96
CA ASP A 122 5.17 29.48 18.75
C ASP A 122 6.06 30.68 18.46
N VAL A 123 5.57 31.63 17.67
CA VAL A 123 6.27 32.90 17.44
C VAL A 123 6.48 33.66 18.78
N SER A 124 5.42 33.69 19.58
CA SER A 124 5.48 34.36 20.90
C SER A 124 6.47 33.68 21.86
N ASP A 125 6.43 32.34 21.89
CA ASP A 125 7.37 31.53 22.71
C ASP A 125 8.82 31.72 22.23
N TRP A 126 9.03 31.72 20.90
CA TRP A 126 10.35 31.84 20.27
C TRP A 126 10.97 33.21 20.45
N LYS A 127 10.19 34.28 20.20
CA LYS A 127 10.69 35.68 20.29
C LYS A 127 10.64 36.25 21.71
N GLY A 128 9.66 35.82 22.51
CA GLY A 128 9.42 36.32 23.87
C GLY A 128 10.37 35.77 24.95
N GLY A 129 11.32 34.90 24.58
CA GLY A 129 12.32 34.37 25.50
C GLY A 129 11.86 33.19 26.36
N LYS A 130 10.67 32.62 26.09
CA LYS A 130 10.20 31.41 26.76
C LYS A 130 10.98 30.17 26.30
N ILE A 131 11.53 30.21 25.09
CA ILE A 131 12.49 29.25 24.56
C ILE A 131 13.89 29.78 24.74
N THR A 132 14.70 29.07 25.50
CA THR A 132 16.11 29.45 25.77
C THR A 132 16.97 29.29 24.51
N PRO A 133 18.14 29.92 24.42
CA PRO A 133 19.06 29.75 23.29
C PRO A 133 19.43 28.29 23.03
N THR A 134 19.67 27.49 24.06
CA THR A 134 19.96 26.04 23.92
C THR A 134 18.76 25.25 23.39
N GLU A 135 17.55 25.59 23.85
CA GLU A 135 16.35 24.95 23.33
C GLU A 135 16.10 25.30 21.84
N LYS A 136 16.38 26.55 21.46
CA LYS A 136 16.32 26.98 20.05
C LYS A 136 17.27 26.18 19.16
N GLU A 137 18.53 26.08 19.59
CA GLU A 137 19.54 25.29 18.89
C GLU A 137 19.12 23.83 18.77
N TYR A 138 18.58 23.25 19.83
CA TYR A 138 18.09 21.87 19.85
C TYR A 138 16.93 21.65 18.87
N ILE A 139 15.92 22.51 18.89
CA ILE A 139 14.80 22.46 17.95
C ILE A 139 15.30 22.61 16.50
N THR A 140 16.15 23.61 16.24
CA THR A 140 16.70 23.87 14.90
C THR A 140 17.45 22.66 14.36
N ASN A 141 18.27 22.00 15.17
CA ASN A 141 19.01 20.80 14.77
C ASN A 141 18.06 19.64 14.36
N ILE A 142 16.95 19.48 15.07
CA ILE A 142 15.96 18.44 14.71
C ILE A 142 15.23 18.82 13.41
N LEU A 143 14.84 20.09 13.24
CA LEU A 143 14.15 20.58 12.05
C LEU A 143 15.02 20.46 10.79
N ARG A 144 16.36 20.67 10.91
CA ARG A 144 17.32 20.42 9.81
C ARG A 144 17.21 18.98 9.28
N LEU A 145 17.05 18.01 10.17
CA LEU A 145 16.91 16.61 9.77
C LEU A 145 15.56 16.34 9.13
N PHE A 146 14.46 16.83 9.70
CA PHE A 146 13.12 16.57 9.20
C PHE A 146 12.88 17.11 7.80
N THR A 147 13.24 18.36 7.54
CA THR A 147 13.05 19.00 6.23
C THR A 147 13.72 18.21 5.08
N GLN A 148 14.78 17.45 5.37
CA GLN A 148 15.47 16.63 4.37
C GLN A 148 15.00 15.17 4.39
N SER A 149 14.62 14.64 5.54
CA SER A 149 14.10 13.28 5.64
C SER A 149 12.85 13.09 4.80
N ASP A 150 11.90 14.00 4.90
CA ASP A 150 10.62 13.91 4.18
C ASP A 150 10.80 14.05 2.65
N VAL A 151 11.82 14.82 2.21
CA VAL A 151 12.21 14.86 0.79
C VAL A 151 12.73 13.48 0.34
N ALA A 152 13.59 12.84 1.14
CA ALA A 152 14.17 11.54 0.78
C ALA A 152 13.11 10.42 0.85
N VAL A 153 12.20 10.46 1.83
CA VAL A 153 11.08 9.51 1.93
C VAL A 153 10.12 9.65 0.74
N GLY A 154 9.73 10.89 0.42
CA GLY A 154 8.89 11.17 -0.74
C GLY A 154 9.52 10.68 -2.05
N GLN A 155 10.82 10.91 -2.26
CA GLN A 155 11.58 10.40 -3.40
C GLN A 155 11.55 8.86 -3.47
N ASN A 156 11.68 8.16 -2.34
CA ASN A 156 11.60 6.70 -2.33
C ASN A 156 10.25 6.19 -2.83
N TYR A 157 9.15 6.84 -2.46
CA TYR A 157 7.82 6.49 -2.98
C TYR A 157 7.73 6.75 -4.48
N TYR A 158 8.07 7.97 -4.94
CA TYR A 158 7.91 8.36 -6.35
C TYR A 158 8.86 7.63 -7.29
N ASP A 159 10.14 7.54 -6.93
CA ASP A 159 11.18 7.09 -7.85
C ASP A 159 11.49 5.60 -7.73
N GLN A 160 11.21 5.00 -6.55
CA GLN A 160 11.62 3.63 -6.28
C GLN A 160 10.44 2.66 -6.13
N PHE A 161 9.41 2.98 -5.34
CA PHE A 161 8.33 2.03 -5.07
C PHE A 161 7.22 2.08 -6.13
N ILE A 162 6.63 3.24 -6.40
CA ILE A 162 5.53 3.40 -7.36
C ILE A 162 5.90 2.89 -8.76
N PRO A 163 7.14 3.09 -9.28
CA PRO A 163 7.53 2.52 -10.56
C PRO A 163 7.65 1.00 -10.56
N ARG A 164 7.90 0.36 -9.43
CA ARG A 164 8.09 -1.10 -9.29
C ARG A 164 6.79 -1.83 -9.01
N PHE A 165 6.00 -1.34 -8.08
CA PHE A 165 4.69 -1.90 -7.78
C PHE A 165 3.69 -1.47 -8.85
N LYS A 166 3.14 -2.44 -9.59
CA LYS A 166 2.24 -2.18 -10.73
C LYS A 166 0.77 -2.41 -10.39
N ASN A 167 0.49 -3.16 -9.34
CA ASN A 167 -0.88 -3.37 -8.86
C ASN A 167 -1.54 -2.04 -8.46
N ASN A 168 -2.77 -1.83 -8.89
CA ASN A 168 -3.47 -0.54 -8.75
C ASN A 168 -3.76 -0.17 -7.29
N GLU A 169 -4.19 -1.12 -6.45
CA GLU A 169 -4.48 -0.86 -5.04
C GLU A 169 -3.22 -0.42 -4.29
N ILE A 170 -2.10 -1.09 -4.56
CA ILE A 170 -0.80 -0.78 -3.97
C ILE A 170 -0.30 0.59 -4.43
N ARG A 171 -0.42 0.90 -5.73
CA ARG A 171 0.00 2.20 -6.26
C ARG A 171 -0.80 3.35 -5.68
N ASN A 172 -2.10 3.17 -5.48
CA ASN A 172 -2.96 4.19 -4.86
C ASN A 172 -2.55 4.43 -3.40
N MET A 173 -2.26 3.37 -2.65
CA MET A 173 -1.77 3.49 -1.28
C MET A 173 -0.43 4.23 -1.23
N LEU A 174 0.55 3.82 -2.03
CA LEU A 174 1.87 4.44 -2.09
C LEU A 174 1.79 5.90 -2.59
N GLY A 175 0.89 6.18 -3.54
CA GLY A 175 0.63 7.54 -4.03
C GLY A 175 0.03 8.45 -2.97
N SER A 176 -0.89 7.94 -2.15
CA SER A 176 -1.46 8.66 -1.02
C SER A 176 -0.39 8.98 0.03
N PHE A 177 0.51 8.03 0.35
CA PHE A 177 1.64 8.26 1.26
C PHE A 177 2.61 9.29 0.68
N ALA A 178 3.02 9.14 -0.58
CA ALA A 178 3.91 10.09 -1.26
C ALA A 178 3.36 11.53 -1.27
N ALA A 179 2.07 11.70 -1.49
CA ALA A 179 1.42 13.01 -1.45
C ALA A 179 1.44 13.63 -0.04
N ARG A 180 1.36 12.78 1.01
CA ARG A 180 1.42 13.23 2.40
C ARG A 180 2.80 13.73 2.79
N GLU A 181 3.88 13.13 2.29
CA GLU A 181 5.24 13.64 2.49
C GLU A 181 5.39 15.09 1.98
N GLY A 182 4.70 15.43 0.89
CA GLY A 182 4.64 16.81 0.39
C GLY A 182 3.97 17.78 1.37
N ILE A 183 2.97 17.32 2.14
CA ILE A 183 2.34 18.13 3.19
C ILE A 183 3.30 18.31 4.37
N HIS A 184 3.98 17.24 4.82
CA HIS A 184 5.00 17.30 5.87
C HIS A 184 6.09 18.32 5.52
N GLN A 185 6.63 18.25 4.31
CA GLN A 185 7.64 19.19 3.80
C GLN A 185 7.17 20.64 3.92
N ARG A 186 5.95 20.96 3.47
CA ARG A 186 5.40 22.31 3.52
C ARG A 186 5.13 22.76 4.96
N ALA A 187 4.64 21.86 5.81
CA ALA A 187 4.38 22.20 7.22
C ALA A 187 5.67 22.50 7.99
N TYR A 188 6.73 21.75 7.78
CA TYR A 188 8.04 22.05 8.39
C TYR A 188 8.69 23.29 7.77
N ALA A 189 8.50 23.55 6.47
CA ALA A 189 8.95 24.80 5.85
C ALA A 189 8.22 26.00 6.45
N LEU A 190 6.87 25.94 6.55
CA LEU A 190 6.07 26.98 7.20
C LEU A 190 6.51 27.24 8.64
N LEU A 191 6.81 26.20 9.42
CA LEU A 191 7.33 26.32 10.78
C LEU A 191 8.68 27.04 10.79
N ASN A 192 9.64 26.66 9.96
CA ASN A 192 10.95 27.28 9.85
C ASN A 192 10.84 28.76 9.48
N GLU A 193 10.06 29.11 8.48
CA GLU A 193 9.82 30.48 8.03
C GLU A 193 9.17 31.32 9.13
N THR A 194 8.17 30.76 9.82
CA THR A 194 7.45 31.44 10.92
C THR A 194 8.36 31.71 12.11
N LEU A 195 9.30 30.83 12.42
CA LEU A 195 10.31 31.03 13.46
C LEU A 195 11.43 32.00 13.03
N GLY A 196 11.50 32.32 11.72
CA GLY A 196 12.52 33.20 11.15
C GLY A 196 13.88 32.52 11.00
N LEU A 197 13.87 31.20 10.76
CA LEU A 197 15.07 30.46 10.44
C LEU A 197 15.49 30.76 8.98
N PRO A 198 16.78 31.02 8.71
CA PRO A 198 17.23 31.34 7.37
C PRO A 198 17.25 30.09 6.44
N ASP A 199 17.16 30.29 5.13
CA ASP A 199 17.19 29.22 4.12
C ASP A 199 18.46 28.36 4.20
N SER A 200 19.56 28.88 4.75
CA SER A 200 20.78 28.11 4.99
C SER A 200 20.56 26.89 5.88
N GLU A 201 19.54 26.91 6.75
CA GLU A 201 19.21 25.79 7.63
C GLU A 201 18.79 24.53 6.83
N TYR A 202 18.20 24.69 5.64
CA TYR A 202 17.83 23.58 4.76
C TYR A 202 19.04 22.81 4.18
N HIS A 203 20.23 23.44 4.18
CA HIS A 203 21.48 22.83 3.75
C HIS A 203 22.39 22.40 4.91
N ALA A 204 22.12 22.92 6.10
CA ALA A 204 22.99 22.73 7.26
C ALA A 204 23.10 21.28 7.73
N PHE A 205 22.15 20.39 7.33
CA PHE A 205 22.26 18.96 7.62
C PHE A 205 23.51 18.32 6.99
N LEU A 206 24.06 18.90 5.91
CA LEU A 206 25.27 18.43 5.26
C LEU A 206 26.56 18.71 6.08
N GLU A 207 26.46 19.59 7.05
CA GLU A 207 27.57 19.89 7.99
C GLU A 207 27.76 18.78 9.03
N TYR A 208 26.76 17.91 9.19
CA TYR A 208 26.79 16.81 10.14
C TYR A 208 26.88 15.47 9.38
N ALA A 209 28.02 14.80 9.50
CA ALA A 209 28.31 13.56 8.79
C ALA A 209 27.21 12.49 9.02
N GLU A 210 26.74 12.36 10.26
CA GLU A 210 25.71 11.40 10.64
C GLU A 210 24.37 11.67 9.94
N MET A 211 24.01 12.94 9.76
CA MET A 211 22.79 13.32 9.04
C MET A 211 22.92 13.09 7.54
N ALA A 212 24.06 13.48 6.96
CA ALA A 212 24.35 13.26 5.55
C ALA A 212 24.41 11.77 5.21
N ASP A 213 25.09 10.95 6.01
CA ASP A 213 25.17 9.50 5.84
C ASP A 213 23.82 8.83 5.94
N LYS A 214 22.94 9.28 6.86
CA LYS A 214 21.58 8.79 6.99
C LYS A 214 20.75 9.06 5.72
N ILE A 215 20.79 10.28 5.20
CA ILE A 215 20.08 10.63 3.96
C ILE A 215 20.63 9.83 2.77
N GLU A 216 21.95 9.69 2.66
CA GLU A 216 22.55 8.85 1.62
C GLU A 216 22.14 7.39 1.74
N TYR A 217 22.12 6.84 2.98
CA TYR A 217 21.65 5.48 3.23
C TYR A 217 20.19 5.27 2.81
N MET A 218 19.32 6.26 3.04
CA MET A 218 17.92 6.21 2.62
C MET A 218 17.78 6.20 1.10
N ARG A 219 18.58 7.01 0.40
CA ARG A 219 18.55 7.11 -1.07
C ARG A 219 19.16 5.90 -1.78
N LYS A 220 20.08 5.18 -1.14
CA LYS A 220 20.71 3.97 -1.70
C LYS A 220 19.77 2.79 -1.64
N ALA A 221 19.04 2.56 -2.72
CA ALA A 221 18.18 1.39 -2.87
C ALA A 221 18.36 0.78 -4.27
N ASP A 222 18.70 -0.51 -4.34
CA ASP A 222 18.67 -1.26 -5.59
C ASP A 222 17.30 -1.93 -5.75
N THR A 223 16.31 -1.18 -6.18
CA THR A 223 14.96 -1.69 -6.41
C THR A 223 14.81 -2.45 -7.74
N ASN A 224 15.86 -2.56 -8.53
CA ASN A 224 15.83 -3.30 -9.80
C ASN A 224 15.80 -4.82 -9.58
N THR A 225 16.35 -5.29 -8.47
CA THR A 225 16.27 -6.70 -8.06
C THR A 225 15.17 -6.93 -7.05
N LEU A 226 14.58 -8.12 -7.02
CA LEU A 226 13.57 -8.49 -6.01
C LEU A 226 14.14 -8.39 -4.60
N ARG A 227 15.38 -8.85 -4.40
CA ARG A 227 16.04 -8.76 -3.09
C ARG A 227 16.26 -7.32 -2.67
N GLY A 228 16.73 -6.46 -3.58
CA GLY A 228 16.94 -5.05 -3.32
C GLY A 228 15.63 -4.32 -3.01
N LEU A 229 14.55 -4.64 -3.75
CA LEU A 229 13.21 -4.10 -3.49
C LEU A 229 12.71 -4.50 -2.10
N GLY A 230 12.84 -5.77 -1.71
CA GLY A 230 12.48 -6.24 -0.37
C GLY A 230 13.28 -5.56 0.74
N LEU A 231 14.60 -5.40 0.56
CA LEU A 231 15.44 -4.66 1.50
C LEU A 231 15.08 -3.18 1.60
N SER A 232 14.71 -2.55 0.48
CA SER A 232 14.29 -1.13 0.46
C SER A 232 12.97 -0.93 1.21
N LEU A 233 12.00 -1.85 1.06
CA LEU A 233 10.77 -1.84 1.85
C LEU A 233 11.05 -1.98 3.35
N ALA A 234 11.92 -2.92 3.74
CA ALA A 234 12.29 -3.09 5.14
C ALA A 234 12.97 -1.81 5.69
N LYS A 235 13.89 -1.22 4.93
CA LYS A 235 14.54 0.06 5.31
C LYS A 235 13.52 1.18 5.51
N SER A 236 12.53 1.32 4.62
CA SER A 236 11.47 2.34 4.73
C SER A 236 10.70 2.18 6.05
N VAL A 237 10.27 0.96 6.38
CA VAL A 237 9.57 0.67 7.64
C VAL A 237 10.40 1.08 8.87
N PHE A 238 11.70 0.76 8.89
CA PHE A 238 12.58 1.16 10.00
C PHE A 238 12.85 2.65 10.04
N ASN A 239 12.99 3.29 8.89
CA ASN A 239 13.24 4.72 8.83
C ASN A 239 12.05 5.53 9.33
N GLU A 240 10.85 5.27 8.80
CA GLU A 240 9.62 5.95 9.18
C GLU A 240 9.16 5.57 10.60
N GLY A 241 9.37 4.29 11.02
CA GLY A 241 8.90 3.77 12.29
C GLY A 241 9.84 3.95 13.49
N VAL A 242 11.15 4.04 13.27
CA VAL A 242 12.13 4.10 14.38
C VAL A 242 12.94 5.40 14.33
N ALA A 243 13.51 5.71 13.16
CA ALA A 243 14.47 6.79 13.07
C ALA A 243 13.84 8.19 13.24
N LEU A 244 12.59 8.38 12.79
CA LEU A 244 11.85 9.64 12.96
C LEU A 244 11.19 9.76 14.33
N PHE A 245 10.69 8.65 14.88
CA PHE A 245 9.95 8.66 16.16
C PHE A 245 10.71 9.24 17.33
N ALA A 246 12.01 8.96 17.45
CA ALA A 246 12.83 9.54 18.51
C ALA A 246 12.81 11.07 18.46
N SER A 247 12.99 11.64 17.27
CA SER A 247 12.99 13.08 17.05
C SER A 247 11.59 13.70 17.27
N PHE A 248 10.53 13.01 16.88
CA PHE A 248 9.16 13.43 17.20
C PHE A 248 8.92 13.54 18.69
N VAL A 249 9.29 12.53 19.48
CA VAL A 249 9.13 12.55 20.94
C VAL A 249 9.93 13.70 21.56
N MET A 250 11.11 13.98 21.04
CA MET A 250 11.95 15.11 21.50
C MET A 250 11.23 16.45 21.29
N LEU A 251 10.61 16.69 20.14
CA LEU A 251 9.86 17.92 19.86
C LEU A 251 8.55 17.99 20.67
N LEU A 252 7.80 16.88 20.78
CA LEU A 252 6.58 16.82 21.58
C LEU A 252 6.81 17.13 23.07
N ASN A 253 8.02 16.91 23.57
CA ASN A 253 8.34 17.25 24.96
C ASN A 253 8.18 18.73 25.23
N PHE A 254 8.41 19.62 24.28
CA PHE A 254 8.16 21.06 24.43
C PHE A 254 6.67 21.35 24.67
N GLN A 255 5.79 20.74 23.91
CA GLN A 255 4.34 20.88 24.08
C GLN A 255 3.89 20.42 25.48
N ARG A 256 4.48 19.35 26.02
CA ARG A 256 4.21 18.84 27.37
C ARG A 256 4.49 19.91 28.45
N PHE A 257 5.45 20.79 28.22
CA PHE A 257 5.76 21.91 29.11
C PHE A 257 5.06 23.22 28.71
N GLY A 258 4.04 23.12 27.84
CA GLY A 258 3.26 24.28 27.40
C GLY A 258 4.01 25.23 26.47
N LYS A 259 5.07 24.73 25.80
CA LYS A 259 5.91 25.46 24.83
C LYS A 259 5.68 24.94 23.43
N MET A 260 5.79 25.80 22.41
CA MET A 260 5.80 25.41 21.00
C MET A 260 4.61 24.48 20.63
N LYS A 261 3.41 24.92 20.94
CA LYS A 261 2.20 24.06 20.77
C LYS A 261 1.84 23.81 19.31
N GLY A 262 2.05 24.82 18.46
CA GLY A 262 1.83 24.66 17.01
C GLY A 262 2.83 23.66 16.41
N MET A 263 4.11 23.76 16.72
CA MET A 263 5.11 22.74 16.39
C MET A 263 4.69 21.36 16.90
N GLY A 264 4.22 21.27 18.16
CA GLY A 264 3.68 20.03 18.71
C GLY A 264 2.53 19.47 17.88
N LYS A 265 1.67 20.33 17.32
CA LYS A 265 0.54 19.93 16.47
C LYS A 265 1.01 19.38 15.13
N VAL A 266 1.99 20.01 14.47
CA VAL A 266 2.64 19.47 13.27
C VAL A 266 3.14 18.06 13.53
N VAL A 267 3.88 17.90 14.64
CA VAL A 267 4.47 16.61 15.03
C VAL A 267 3.41 15.54 15.32
N GLU A 268 2.32 15.89 16.04
CA GLU A 268 1.20 14.96 16.30
C GLU A 268 0.59 14.43 15.00
N TRP A 269 0.36 15.31 14.03
CA TRP A 269 -0.23 14.92 12.76
C TRP A 269 0.75 14.11 11.92
N SER A 270 2.03 14.46 11.91
CA SER A 270 3.07 13.68 11.25
C SER A 270 3.18 12.27 11.86
N ILE A 271 3.24 12.12 13.19
CA ILE A 271 3.28 10.80 13.85
C ILE A 271 2.09 9.92 13.46
N ARG A 272 0.90 10.49 13.39
CA ARG A 272 -0.30 9.76 12.97
C ARG A 272 -0.13 9.22 11.55
N ASP A 273 0.37 10.05 10.64
CA ASP A 273 0.55 9.69 9.25
C ASP A 273 1.68 8.66 9.10
N GLU A 274 2.83 8.87 9.73
CA GLU A 274 3.95 7.92 9.74
C GLU A 274 3.57 6.56 10.33
N SER A 275 2.71 6.54 11.35
CA SER A 275 2.19 5.29 11.91
C SER A 275 1.38 4.50 10.87
N MET A 276 0.64 5.19 10.00
CA MET A 276 -0.09 4.55 8.89
C MET A 276 0.86 4.13 7.76
N HIS A 277 1.90 4.91 7.45
CA HIS A 277 2.94 4.53 6.49
C HIS A 277 3.66 3.25 6.93
N VAL A 278 4.09 3.18 8.18
CA VAL A 278 4.72 1.99 8.78
C VAL A 278 3.80 0.76 8.71
N GLU A 279 2.52 0.91 9.04
CA GLU A 279 1.55 -0.18 8.95
C GLU A 279 1.38 -0.66 7.50
N GLY A 280 1.16 0.27 6.57
CA GLY A 280 0.97 -0.02 5.15
C GLY A 280 2.19 -0.68 4.52
N ASN A 281 3.38 -0.11 4.75
CA ASN A 281 4.64 -0.64 4.24
C ASN A 281 4.99 -2.00 4.87
N SER A 282 4.65 -2.23 6.15
CA SER A 282 4.82 -3.54 6.80
C SER A 282 3.90 -4.61 6.18
N LYS A 283 2.64 -4.25 5.86
CA LYS A 283 1.72 -5.15 5.15
C LYS A 283 2.21 -5.44 3.74
N LEU A 284 2.72 -4.42 3.04
CA LEU A 284 3.30 -4.56 1.71
C LEU A 284 4.54 -5.46 1.73
N PHE A 285 5.44 -5.27 2.68
CA PHE A 285 6.62 -6.13 2.86
C PHE A 285 6.23 -7.60 3.11
N LYS A 286 5.26 -7.84 4.00
CA LYS A 286 4.76 -9.20 4.27
C LYS A 286 4.13 -9.85 3.03
N ALA A 287 3.35 -9.09 2.26
CA ALA A 287 2.77 -9.57 1.01
C ALA A 287 3.86 -9.86 -0.03
N PHE A 288 4.87 -8.99 -0.13
CA PHE A 288 6.03 -9.19 -0.99
C PHE A 288 6.82 -10.45 -0.64
N CYS A 289 7.14 -10.67 0.63
CA CYS A 289 7.81 -11.89 1.09
C CYS A 289 7.01 -13.16 0.79
N LYS A 290 5.67 -13.09 0.91
CA LYS A 290 4.79 -14.22 0.58
C LYS A 290 4.81 -14.56 -0.91
N GLU A 291 4.81 -13.56 -1.79
CA GLU A 291 4.86 -13.77 -3.24
C GLU A 291 6.24 -14.19 -3.74
N HIS A 292 7.31 -13.73 -3.08
CA HIS A 292 8.68 -13.90 -3.49
C HIS A 292 9.53 -14.65 -2.45
N SER A 293 8.96 -15.65 -1.80
CA SER A 293 9.56 -16.42 -0.68
C SER A 293 10.92 -17.07 -0.97
N ARG A 294 11.34 -17.17 -2.23
CA ARG A 294 12.67 -17.70 -2.62
C ARG A 294 13.76 -16.65 -2.62
N VAL A 295 13.42 -15.38 -2.44
CA VAL A 295 14.36 -14.25 -2.63
C VAL A 295 14.62 -13.51 -1.31
N VAL A 296 13.70 -13.62 -0.36
CA VAL A 296 13.76 -12.94 0.95
C VAL A 296 14.11 -13.89 2.08
#